data_38e13c6a881b5b8990ce6ea7b2e98587
#
_entry.id   38e13c6a881b5b8990ce6ea7b2e98587
#
_cell.length_a   1.000
_cell.length_b   1.000
_cell.length_c   1.000
_cell.angle_alpha   90.00
_cell.angle_beta   90.00
_cell.angle_gamma   90.00
#
_symmetry.space_group_name_H-M   'P 1'
#
loop_
_entity.id
_entity.type
_entity.pdbx_description
1 polymer ?
#
loop_
_entity_poly.entity_id
_entity_poly.type
_entity_poly.pdbx_seq_one_letter_code
_entity_poly.pdbx_strand_id
1 'polypeptide(L)'
;MEAIKMQLPCNFLPQEDGRCGWYEMLPEPPVATPLRGEVKADWVVLGAGFAGLAAARRLGELQPEKKIALIDARRVGFGAAGRNSGFMIDLPHDLSSHSYTGAQDSDLRQIRLNRGAIDYMRDIVKRYAIECDWQERGKFHGAVEPHGIRALEAFAKGLSQLGEPYEELDAHAMKRITGTDFYRAGLHAPGAVQVQPAALVRGLGATLPSNVTLYEDSPVRNIIIGNPHTLVTDLGHLQAPKIVLANNAYAAQFSQLGLKGRILPMYTYGSLTRPLTASEQQTLGGEESWGLLPADPMGSTVRRLANGRICIRNSFTYNPNVRASAQQLKLVLAAHQRSFNKRFPMLPKVAMEYTWGGALCVSRNGGAPFGEINPGVFSAVCQNGLGLTRGTISGKLIAEYALGIKSDLLDYALLQPKPTANPPEPLLSIGVRSTLAWKEWQAGIEL
;
A
#
# COMPACT_ATOMS: atom_id res chain seq x y z
N MET A 1 45.17 -1.26 3.05
CA MET A 1 44.14 -0.48 2.34
C MET A 1 42.78 -0.87 2.94
N GLU A 2 42.16 0.02 3.70
CA GLU A 2 40.77 -0.19 4.10
C GLU A 2 39.92 -0.21 2.82
N ALA A 3 39.15 -1.28 2.63
CA ALA A 3 38.24 -1.38 1.51
C ALA A 3 37.26 -0.19 1.60
N ILE A 4 37.13 0.61 0.54
CA ILE A 4 36.17 1.70 0.46
C ILE A 4 34.78 1.11 0.70
N LYS A 5 34.19 1.37 1.87
CA LYS A 5 32.86 0.90 2.22
C LYS A 5 31.81 1.61 1.33
N MET A 6 30.92 0.83 0.72
CA MET A 6 29.82 1.37 -0.07
C MET A 6 28.88 2.19 0.83
N GLN A 7 28.58 3.43 0.42
CA GLN A 7 27.68 4.34 1.14
C GLN A 7 26.42 4.58 0.34
N LEU A 8 25.27 4.52 0.99
CA LEU A 8 23.95 4.75 0.42
C LEU A 8 23.30 5.95 1.11
N PRO A 9 23.52 7.18 0.62
CA PRO A 9 22.88 8.35 1.20
C PRO A 9 21.36 8.31 1.02
N CYS A 10 20.63 8.65 2.10
CA CYS A 10 19.18 8.72 2.14
C CYS A 10 18.72 10.17 1.99
N ASN A 11 18.67 10.66 0.77
CA ASN A 11 18.32 12.05 0.44
C ASN A 11 16.80 12.29 0.47
N PHE A 12 15.99 11.26 0.23
CA PHE A 12 14.54 11.32 0.24
C PHE A 12 14.02 10.70 1.52
N LEU A 13 13.37 11.53 2.34
CA LEU A 13 12.78 11.14 3.61
C LEU A 13 11.28 11.45 3.61
N PRO A 14 10.47 10.70 4.38
CA PRO A 14 9.04 10.96 4.52
C PRO A 14 8.76 12.37 5.03
N GLN A 15 7.86 13.08 4.34
CA GLN A 15 7.39 14.41 4.67
C GLN A 15 5.89 14.41 4.91
N GLU A 16 5.34 15.51 5.43
CA GLU A 16 3.92 15.70 5.56
C GLU A 16 3.29 15.98 4.17
N ASP A 17 2.55 15.00 3.67
CA ASP A 17 1.85 15.06 2.39
C ASP A 17 0.32 15.22 2.61
N GLY A 18 -0.08 16.13 3.49
CA GLY A 18 -1.45 16.40 3.89
C GLY A 18 -1.93 15.56 5.08
N ARG A 19 -2.95 16.09 5.77
CA ARG A 19 -3.56 15.44 6.95
C ARG A 19 -4.30 14.17 6.53
N CYS A 20 -3.82 13.03 7.01
CA CYS A 20 -4.42 11.73 6.71
C CYS A 20 -5.61 11.46 7.64
N GLY A 21 -6.83 11.46 7.09
CA GLY A 21 -8.03 11.24 7.89
C GLY A 21 -8.06 9.89 8.62
N TRP A 22 -7.42 8.84 8.06
CA TRP A 22 -7.28 7.57 8.78
C TRP A 22 -6.49 7.71 10.06
N TYR A 23 -5.42 8.51 10.05
CA TYR A 23 -4.56 8.73 11.19
C TYR A 23 -5.19 9.69 12.20
N GLU A 24 -5.82 10.77 11.72
CA GLU A 24 -6.48 11.79 12.53
C GLU A 24 -7.70 11.27 13.32
N MET A 25 -8.33 10.20 12.84
CA MET A 25 -9.45 9.55 13.56
C MET A 25 -9.00 8.67 14.74
N LEU A 26 -7.71 8.43 14.88
CA LEU A 26 -7.17 7.58 15.95
C LEU A 26 -6.74 8.42 17.15
N PRO A 27 -6.71 7.84 18.36
CA PRO A 27 -6.10 8.50 19.52
C PRO A 27 -4.62 8.80 19.24
N GLU A 28 -4.08 9.78 19.97
CA GLU A 28 -2.66 10.10 19.93
C GLU A 28 -1.81 8.83 20.15
N PRO A 29 -0.78 8.62 19.33
CA PRO A 29 0.09 7.47 19.51
C PRO A 29 0.94 7.62 20.77
N PRO A 30 1.37 6.50 21.38
CA PRO A 30 2.34 6.53 22.48
C PRO A 30 3.59 7.34 22.11
N VAL A 31 4.35 7.81 23.08
CA VAL A 31 5.60 8.56 22.82
C VAL A 31 6.57 7.71 22.00
N ALA A 32 7.16 8.30 20.97
CA ALA A 32 8.17 7.62 20.15
C ALA A 32 9.41 7.26 20.95
N THR A 33 10.06 6.18 20.55
CA THR A 33 11.39 5.79 21.02
C THR A 33 12.40 6.03 19.91
N PRO A 34 13.03 7.23 19.80
CA PRO A 34 14.04 7.48 18.79
C PRO A 34 15.32 6.68 19.06
N LEU A 35 16.02 6.29 17.99
CA LEU A 35 17.35 5.70 18.09
C LEU A 35 18.35 6.74 18.64
N ARG A 36 19.01 6.41 19.75
CA ARG A 36 20.03 7.24 20.38
C ARG A 36 21.30 6.46 20.64
N GLY A 37 22.46 7.10 20.41
CA GLY A 37 23.75 6.49 20.65
C GLY A 37 24.07 5.30 19.73
N GLU A 38 24.90 4.41 20.18
CA GLU A 38 25.29 3.18 19.46
C GLU A 38 24.40 2.01 19.85
N VAL A 39 23.77 1.38 18.86
CA VAL A 39 22.94 0.18 19.03
C VAL A 39 23.47 -0.94 18.15
N LYS A 40 23.53 -2.15 18.71
CA LYS A 40 23.88 -3.39 18.00
C LYS A 40 22.72 -4.36 18.01
N ALA A 41 22.42 -4.93 16.84
CA ALA A 41 21.40 -5.94 16.66
C ALA A 41 21.90 -7.07 15.76
N ASP A 42 21.20 -8.19 15.74
CA ASP A 42 21.46 -9.30 14.79
C ASP A 42 20.85 -8.99 13.42
N TRP A 43 19.71 -8.26 13.42
CA TRP A 43 18.99 -7.84 12.24
C TRP A 43 18.55 -6.38 12.35
N VAL A 44 18.58 -5.70 11.22
CA VAL A 44 17.91 -4.40 11.05
C VAL A 44 16.86 -4.52 9.97
N VAL A 45 15.67 -4.00 10.25
CA VAL A 45 14.61 -3.81 9.26
C VAL A 45 14.39 -2.31 9.08
N LEU A 46 14.58 -1.80 7.86
CA LEU A 46 14.41 -0.40 7.51
C LEU A 46 13.03 -0.13 6.93
N GLY A 47 12.18 0.57 7.68
CA GLY A 47 10.81 0.91 7.37
C GLY A 47 9.78 0.08 8.14
N ALA A 48 8.93 0.74 8.93
CA ALA A 48 7.88 0.13 9.75
C ALA A 48 6.48 0.20 9.08
N GLY A 49 6.43 -0.02 7.75
CA GLY A 49 5.22 -0.30 7.02
C GLY A 49 4.83 -1.78 7.09
N PHE A 50 3.81 -2.22 6.34
CA PHE A 50 3.34 -3.61 6.36
C PHE A 50 4.46 -4.63 6.09
N ALA A 51 5.33 -4.37 5.13
CA ALA A 51 6.45 -5.28 4.82
C ALA A 51 7.46 -5.34 5.97
N GLY A 52 7.85 -4.20 6.54
CA GLY A 52 8.83 -4.18 7.63
C GLY A 52 8.30 -4.77 8.93
N LEU A 53 7.04 -4.46 9.29
CA LEU A 53 6.40 -5.04 10.46
C LEU A 53 6.25 -6.56 10.34
N ALA A 54 5.86 -7.06 9.16
CA ALA A 54 5.76 -8.49 8.91
C ALA A 54 7.14 -9.18 8.95
N ALA A 55 8.18 -8.55 8.36
CA ALA A 55 9.55 -9.07 8.39
C ALA A 55 10.11 -9.09 9.81
N ALA A 56 10.01 -8.00 10.55
CA ALA A 56 10.52 -7.89 11.91
C ALA A 56 9.81 -8.88 12.86
N ARG A 57 8.46 -8.97 12.77
CA ARG A 57 7.68 -9.96 13.52
C ARG A 57 8.13 -11.37 13.21
N ARG A 58 8.22 -11.72 11.92
CA ARG A 58 8.56 -13.08 11.52
C ARG A 58 9.98 -13.48 11.91
N LEU A 59 10.95 -12.55 11.80
CA LEU A 59 12.32 -12.75 12.32
C LEU A 59 12.31 -12.96 13.83
N GLY A 60 11.57 -12.13 14.56
CA GLY A 60 11.47 -12.25 16.02
C GLY A 60 10.83 -13.57 16.48
N GLU A 61 9.77 -14.03 15.79
CA GLU A 61 9.10 -15.30 16.07
C GLU A 61 10.01 -16.52 15.78
N LEU A 62 10.79 -16.47 14.69
CA LEU A 62 11.65 -17.57 14.26
C LEU A 62 13.00 -17.62 15.00
N GLN A 63 13.44 -16.50 15.54
CA GLN A 63 14.72 -16.37 16.24
C GLN A 63 14.54 -15.61 17.57
N PRO A 64 13.84 -16.19 18.57
CA PRO A 64 13.50 -15.50 19.81
C PRO A 64 14.71 -15.04 20.64
N GLU A 65 15.87 -15.67 20.43
CA GLU A 65 17.14 -15.30 21.08
C GLU A 65 17.90 -14.16 20.40
N LYS A 66 17.46 -13.74 19.20
CA LYS A 66 18.12 -12.70 18.41
C LYS A 66 17.49 -11.33 18.68
N LYS A 67 18.31 -10.28 18.61
CA LYS A 67 17.88 -8.88 18.70
C LYS A 67 17.52 -8.36 17.32
N ILE A 68 16.28 -7.97 17.13
CA ILE A 68 15.77 -7.39 15.89
C ILE A 68 15.52 -5.89 16.12
N ALA A 69 16.14 -5.02 15.34
CA ALA A 69 15.86 -3.61 15.35
C ALA A 69 14.99 -3.26 14.13
N LEU A 70 13.81 -2.69 14.36
CA LEU A 70 12.95 -2.11 13.34
C LEU A 70 13.06 -0.59 13.44
N ILE A 71 13.42 0.08 12.35
CA ILE A 71 13.65 1.53 12.36
C ILE A 71 12.80 2.22 11.29
N ASP A 72 12.13 3.30 11.66
CA ASP A 72 11.37 4.16 10.73
C ASP A 72 11.72 5.64 10.93
N ALA A 73 11.69 6.38 9.84
CA ALA A 73 11.94 7.81 9.84
C ALA A 73 10.86 8.62 10.57
N ARG A 74 9.65 8.09 10.67
CA ARG A 74 8.47 8.71 11.28
C ARG A 74 7.73 7.70 12.17
N ARG A 75 6.58 8.13 12.68
CA ARG A 75 5.70 7.26 13.47
C ARG A 75 5.08 6.16 12.60
N VAL A 76 4.86 4.99 13.18
CA VAL A 76 4.12 3.91 12.51
C VAL A 76 2.74 4.40 12.06
N GLY A 77 2.42 4.17 10.79
CA GLY A 77 1.18 4.64 10.17
C GLY A 77 1.26 6.02 9.53
N PHE A 78 2.30 6.81 9.78
CA PHE A 78 2.50 8.10 9.12
C PHE A 78 2.71 7.97 7.60
N GLY A 79 3.42 6.95 7.15
CA GLY A 79 3.70 6.68 5.74
C GLY A 79 2.54 5.99 4.99
N ALA A 80 2.83 5.47 3.80
CA ALA A 80 1.86 4.84 2.90
C ALA A 80 1.03 3.71 3.54
N ALA A 81 1.57 3.02 4.54
CA ALA A 81 0.87 1.95 5.24
C ALA A 81 -0.39 2.44 5.97
N GLY A 82 -0.37 3.64 6.55
CA GLY A 82 -1.55 4.26 7.15
C GLY A 82 -2.38 5.14 6.20
N ARG A 83 -1.96 5.31 4.93
CA ARG A 83 -2.54 6.29 3.99
C ARG A 83 -3.27 5.67 2.80
N ASN A 84 -3.32 4.36 2.72
CA ASN A 84 -3.98 3.62 1.62
C ASN A 84 -5.50 3.55 1.81
N SER A 85 -6.21 2.99 0.83
CA SER A 85 -7.67 2.89 0.86
C SER A 85 -8.23 1.76 1.74
N GLY A 86 -7.37 0.96 2.38
CA GLY A 86 -7.77 -0.06 3.36
C GLY A 86 -8.37 -1.34 2.77
N PHE A 87 -7.99 -1.72 1.54
CA PHE A 87 -8.36 -3.01 0.95
C PHE A 87 -7.20 -3.99 1.00
N MET A 88 -7.43 -5.15 1.59
CA MET A 88 -6.62 -6.34 1.40
C MET A 88 -7.22 -7.13 0.24
N ILE A 89 -6.62 -6.99 -0.93
CA ILE A 89 -7.12 -7.58 -2.18
C ILE A 89 -6.56 -8.99 -2.32
N ASP A 90 -7.46 -9.97 -2.48
CA ASP A 90 -7.13 -11.38 -2.67
C ASP A 90 -6.85 -11.76 -4.12
N LEU A 91 -7.59 -11.15 -5.05
CA LEU A 91 -7.55 -11.41 -6.49
C LEU A 91 -6.39 -10.67 -7.20
N PRO A 92 -6.09 -10.97 -8.46
CA PRO A 92 -5.16 -10.19 -9.27
C PRO A 92 -5.59 -8.73 -9.34
N HIS A 93 -4.61 -7.83 -9.43
CA HIS A 93 -4.87 -6.39 -9.49
C HIS A 93 -3.78 -5.71 -10.34
N ASP A 94 -3.72 -6.10 -11.60
CA ASP A 94 -2.79 -5.49 -12.56
C ASP A 94 -3.37 -4.18 -13.09
N LEU A 95 -2.86 -3.06 -12.62
CA LEU A 95 -3.26 -1.71 -13.05
C LEU A 95 -2.86 -1.40 -14.51
N SER A 96 -2.02 -2.21 -15.14
CA SER A 96 -1.67 -2.09 -16.55
C SER A 96 -2.62 -2.85 -17.47
N SER A 97 -3.35 -3.84 -16.94
CA SER A 97 -4.37 -4.63 -17.64
C SER A 97 -5.69 -3.86 -17.76
N HIS A 98 -6.45 -4.13 -18.80
CA HIS A 98 -7.82 -3.61 -18.96
C HIS A 98 -8.85 -4.35 -18.09
N SER A 99 -8.48 -5.49 -17.49
CA SER A 99 -9.39 -6.38 -16.74
C SER A 99 -8.83 -6.80 -15.38
N TYR A 100 -7.79 -6.16 -14.88
CA TYR A 100 -7.07 -6.55 -13.66
C TYR A 100 -6.44 -7.95 -13.68
N THR A 101 -6.74 -8.79 -14.66
CA THR A 101 -6.18 -10.14 -14.83
C THR A 101 -5.13 -10.17 -15.93
N GLY A 102 -4.25 -11.17 -15.90
CA GLY A 102 -3.17 -11.39 -16.86
C GLY A 102 -3.05 -12.86 -17.25
N ALA A 103 -1.82 -13.40 -17.23
CA ALA A 103 -1.58 -14.81 -17.51
C ALA A 103 -2.04 -15.69 -16.33
N GLN A 104 -2.84 -16.74 -16.63
CA GLN A 104 -3.51 -17.60 -15.66
C GLN A 104 -2.58 -18.10 -14.54
N ASP A 105 -1.41 -18.66 -14.88
CA ASP A 105 -0.47 -19.17 -13.88
C ASP A 105 0.08 -18.08 -12.97
N SER A 106 0.31 -16.88 -13.51
CA SER A 106 0.74 -15.72 -12.74
C SER A 106 -0.34 -15.26 -11.78
N ASP A 107 -1.58 -15.22 -12.26
CA ASP A 107 -2.74 -14.81 -11.49
C ASP A 107 -3.04 -15.78 -10.34
N LEU A 108 -3.00 -17.09 -10.60
CA LEU A 108 -3.17 -18.12 -9.57
C LEU A 108 -2.09 -18.02 -8.47
N ARG A 109 -0.83 -17.81 -8.85
CA ARG A 109 0.24 -17.57 -7.86
C ARG A 109 -0.01 -16.30 -7.05
N GLN A 110 -0.45 -15.23 -7.71
CA GLN A 110 -0.76 -13.98 -7.03
C GLN A 110 -1.93 -14.12 -6.05
N ILE A 111 -2.98 -14.86 -6.41
CA ILE A 111 -4.11 -15.19 -5.53
C ILE A 111 -3.62 -15.92 -4.27
N ARG A 112 -2.80 -16.95 -4.44
CA ARG A 112 -2.24 -17.71 -3.30
C ARG A 112 -1.39 -16.84 -2.37
N LEU A 113 -0.54 -15.99 -2.92
CA LEU A 113 0.26 -15.04 -2.14
C LEU A 113 -0.62 -14.03 -1.40
N ASN A 114 -1.62 -13.45 -2.07
CA ASN A 114 -2.51 -12.47 -1.46
C ASN A 114 -3.37 -13.10 -0.36
N ARG A 115 -3.92 -14.28 -0.57
CA ARG A 115 -4.70 -15.03 0.45
C ARG A 115 -3.81 -15.44 1.63
N GLY A 116 -2.58 -15.90 1.37
CA GLY A 116 -1.61 -16.16 2.43
C GLY A 116 -1.28 -14.93 3.27
N ALA A 117 -1.28 -13.73 2.67
CA ALA A 117 -1.15 -12.47 3.41
C ALA A 117 -2.38 -12.18 4.27
N ILE A 118 -3.59 -12.38 3.72
CA ILE A 118 -4.86 -12.16 4.44
C ILE A 118 -4.95 -13.09 5.64
N ASP A 119 -4.65 -14.38 5.45
CA ASP A 119 -4.70 -15.39 6.51
C ASP A 119 -3.68 -15.07 7.62
N TYR A 120 -2.44 -14.78 7.25
CA TYR A 120 -1.40 -14.37 8.21
C TYR A 120 -1.81 -13.12 9.01
N MET A 121 -2.38 -12.13 8.35
CA MET A 121 -2.84 -10.91 9.00
C MET A 121 -4.05 -11.15 9.90
N ARG A 122 -5.03 -11.96 9.44
CA ARG A 122 -6.21 -12.37 10.22
C ARG A 122 -5.82 -13.02 11.53
N ASP A 123 -4.84 -13.93 11.50
CA ASP A 123 -4.33 -14.61 12.69
C ASP A 123 -3.72 -13.64 13.69
N ILE A 124 -2.94 -12.66 13.22
CA ILE A 124 -2.35 -11.64 14.08
C ILE A 124 -3.44 -10.74 14.67
N VAL A 125 -4.37 -10.24 13.85
CA VAL A 125 -5.47 -9.38 14.29
C VAL A 125 -6.30 -10.07 15.36
N LYS A 126 -6.65 -11.34 15.16
CA LYS A 126 -7.40 -12.13 16.16
C LYS A 126 -6.58 -12.41 17.42
N ARG A 127 -5.33 -12.84 17.28
CA ARG A 127 -4.45 -13.20 18.41
C ARG A 127 -4.21 -12.05 19.37
N TYR A 128 -4.04 -10.84 18.81
CA TYR A 128 -3.71 -9.64 19.59
C TYR A 128 -4.88 -8.69 19.77
N ALA A 129 -6.09 -9.08 19.35
CA ALA A 129 -7.31 -8.27 19.41
C ALA A 129 -7.11 -6.85 18.85
N ILE A 130 -6.48 -6.74 17.66
CA ILE A 130 -6.20 -5.44 17.03
C ILE A 130 -7.51 -4.82 16.52
N GLU A 131 -7.92 -3.71 17.11
CA GLU A 131 -9.10 -2.95 16.70
C GLU A 131 -8.78 -2.13 15.42
N CYS A 132 -9.13 -2.66 14.27
CA CYS A 132 -8.82 -2.06 12.97
C CYS A 132 -9.97 -2.10 11.96
N ASP A 133 -11.20 -2.21 12.43
CA ASP A 133 -12.39 -2.31 11.57
C ASP A 133 -12.22 -3.42 10.51
N TRP A 134 -11.86 -4.63 10.96
CA TRP A 134 -11.65 -5.79 10.10
C TRP A 134 -12.97 -6.33 9.58
N GLN A 135 -13.22 -6.17 8.26
CA GLN A 135 -14.48 -6.55 7.62
C GLN A 135 -14.23 -7.50 6.44
N GLU A 136 -14.68 -8.75 6.56
CA GLU A 136 -14.62 -9.78 5.51
C GLU A 136 -15.86 -9.72 4.62
N ARG A 137 -16.09 -8.59 3.96
CA ARG A 137 -17.26 -8.32 3.11
C ARG A 137 -16.96 -8.38 1.61
N GLY A 138 -15.73 -8.71 1.26
CA GLY A 138 -15.30 -8.59 -0.13
C GLY A 138 -15.15 -7.14 -0.58
N LYS A 139 -15.24 -6.96 -1.88
CA LYS A 139 -15.16 -5.64 -2.55
C LYS A 139 -16.12 -5.60 -3.72
N PHE A 140 -16.62 -4.42 -4.01
CA PHE A 140 -17.34 -4.14 -5.23
C PHE A 140 -16.41 -3.53 -6.28
N HIS A 141 -16.66 -3.81 -7.55
CA HIS A 141 -16.19 -3.00 -8.67
C HIS A 141 -17.39 -2.31 -9.28
N GLY A 142 -17.28 -1.04 -9.64
CA GLY A 142 -18.39 -0.26 -10.20
C GLY A 142 -18.01 0.38 -11.51
N ALA A 143 -18.92 0.39 -12.47
CA ALA A 143 -18.80 1.01 -13.77
C ALA A 143 -19.95 1.98 -14.04
N VAL A 144 -19.66 3.03 -14.80
CA VAL A 144 -20.63 4.06 -15.20
C VAL A 144 -20.72 4.15 -16.72
N GLU A 145 -19.57 4.18 -17.40
CA GLU A 145 -19.46 4.34 -18.84
C GLU A 145 -19.31 3.00 -19.57
N PRO A 146 -19.62 2.95 -20.88
CA PRO A 146 -19.52 1.68 -21.63
C PRO A 146 -18.15 1.02 -21.61
N HIS A 147 -17.06 1.78 -21.51
CA HIS A 147 -15.73 1.20 -21.41
C HIS A 147 -15.49 0.51 -20.05
N GLY A 148 -16.01 1.10 -18.96
CA GLY A 148 -15.97 0.51 -17.63
C GLY A 148 -16.82 -0.79 -17.56
N ILE A 149 -17.99 -0.80 -18.17
CA ILE A 149 -18.84 -2.00 -18.27
C ILE A 149 -18.08 -3.12 -19.00
N ARG A 150 -17.45 -2.83 -20.15
CA ARG A 150 -16.62 -3.83 -20.84
C ARG A 150 -15.43 -4.32 -20.00
N ALA A 151 -14.85 -3.45 -19.17
CA ALA A 151 -13.79 -3.84 -18.24
C ALA A 151 -14.31 -4.81 -17.17
N LEU A 152 -15.53 -4.59 -16.63
CA LEU A 152 -16.18 -5.53 -15.70
C LEU A 152 -16.46 -6.89 -16.37
N GLU A 153 -16.99 -6.90 -17.58
CA GLU A 153 -17.25 -8.14 -18.34
C GLU A 153 -15.94 -8.92 -18.59
N ALA A 154 -14.88 -8.21 -18.97
CA ALA A 154 -13.56 -8.84 -19.16
C ALA A 154 -13.00 -9.39 -17.84
N PHE A 155 -13.19 -8.68 -16.72
CA PHE A 155 -12.78 -9.13 -15.40
C PHE A 155 -13.59 -10.35 -14.94
N ALA A 156 -14.92 -10.34 -15.11
CA ALA A 156 -15.80 -11.48 -14.82
C ALA A 156 -15.38 -12.74 -15.60
N LYS A 157 -15.09 -12.59 -16.89
CA LYS A 157 -14.55 -13.67 -17.72
C LYS A 157 -13.22 -14.21 -17.19
N GLY A 158 -12.30 -13.32 -16.81
CA GLY A 158 -11.03 -13.70 -16.20
C GLY A 158 -11.21 -14.47 -14.90
N LEU A 159 -12.11 -14.02 -14.02
CA LEU A 159 -12.44 -14.71 -12.77
C LEU A 159 -13.03 -16.10 -13.01
N SER A 160 -13.96 -16.24 -13.98
CA SER A 160 -14.49 -17.54 -14.38
C SER A 160 -13.40 -18.51 -14.85
N GLN A 161 -12.42 -18.03 -15.63
CA GLN A 161 -11.29 -18.85 -16.09
C GLN A 161 -10.36 -19.28 -14.94
N LEU A 162 -10.28 -18.47 -13.89
CA LEU A 162 -9.51 -18.77 -12.68
C LEU A 162 -10.29 -19.63 -11.67
N GLY A 163 -11.59 -19.87 -11.90
CA GLY A 163 -12.47 -20.58 -10.97
C GLY A 163 -12.82 -19.77 -9.71
N GLU A 164 -12.73 -18.44 -9.80
CA GLU A 164 -12.96 -17.55 -8.66
C GLU A 164 -14.42 -17.10 -8.59
N PRO A 165 -15.03 -17.06 -7.38
CA PRO A 165 -16.42 -16.64 -7.21
C PRO A 165 -16.57 -15.13 -7.40
N TYR A 166 -17.65 -14.76 -8.07
CA TYR A 166 -18.09 -13.37 -8.21
C TYR A 166 -19.60 -13.30 -8.45
N GLU A 167 -20.18 -12.13 -8.27
CA GLU A 167 -21.57 -11.81 -8.56
C GLU A 167 -21.62 -10.55 -9.44
N GLU A 168 -22.32 -10.63 -10.57
CA GLU A 168 -22.60 -9.47 -11.41
C GLU A 168 -23.80 -8.70 -10.86
N LEU A 169 -23.70 -7.37 -10.83
CA LEU A 169 -24.67 -6.48 -10.22
C LEU A 169 -25.19 -5.48 -11.27
N ASP A 170 -26.50 -5.40 -11.41
CA ASP A 170 -27.14 -4.37 -12.21
C ASP A 170 -27.20 -3.01 -11.48
N ALA A 171 -27.68 -1.98 -12.18
CA ALA A 171 -27.80 -0.62 -11.64
C ALA A 171 -28.69 -0.57 -10.38
N HIS A 172 -29.75 -1.40 -10.32
CA HIS A 172 -30.65 -1.42 -9.17
C HIS A 172 -29.96 -2.03 -7.93
N ALA A 173 -29.21 -3.12 -8.12
CA ALA A 173 -28.39 -3.72 -7.05
C ALA A 173 -27.31 -2.74 -6.56
N MET A 174 -26.62 -2.06 -7.48
CA MET A 174 -25.63 -1.05 -7.14
C MET A 174 -26.24 0.11 -6.33
N LYS A 175 -27.45 0.57 -6.69
CA LYS A 175 -28.16 1.61 -5.92
C LYS A 175 -28.53 1.11 -4.51
N ARG A 176 -29.03 -0.13 -4.35
CA ARG A 176 -29.33 -0.69 -3.04
C ARG A 176 -28.10 -0.72 -2.11
N ILE A 177 -26.91 -0.97 -2.67
CA ILE A 177 -25.66 -1.04 -1.92
C ILE A 177 -25.13 0.38 -1.63
N THR A 178 -24.98 1.20 -2.67
CA THR A 178 -24.25 2.46 -2.59
C THR A 178 -25.10 3.66 -2.19
N GLY A 179 -26.44 3.57 -2.34
CA GLY A 179 -27.37 4.66 -2.13
C GLY A 179 -27.43 5.67 -3.28
N THR A 180 -26.72 5.47 -4.38
CA THR A 180 -26.68 6.38 -5.52
C THR A 180 -27.00 5.69 -6.83
N ASP A 181 -27.60 6.44 -7.78
CA ASP A 181 -27.84 6.01 -9.15
C ASP A 181 -26.63 6.19 -10.08
N PHE A 182 -25.48 6.56 -9.54
CA PHE A 182 -24.30 6.85 -10.33
C PHE A 182 -23.77 5.64 -11.10
N TYR A 183 -23.77 4.45 -10.47
CA TYR A 183 -23.23 3.23 -11.08
C TYR A 183 -24.29 2.49 -11.88
N ARG A 184 -23.93 2.08 -13.10
CA ARG A 184 -24.81 1.35 -14.04
C ARG A 184 -24.63 -0.15 -13.99
N ALA A 185 -23.48 -0.61 -13.61
CA ALA A 185 -23.15 -2.02 -13.42
C ALA A 185 -22.10 -2.17 -12.32
N GLY A 186 -22.01 -3.35 -11.74
CA GLY A 186 -21.00 -3.71 -10.77
C GLY A 186 -20.65 -5.18 -10.77
N LEU A 187 -19.62 -5.51 -10.00
CA LEU A 187 -19.20 -6.88 -9.73
C LEU A 187 -18.80 -6.97 -8.26
N HIS A 188 -19.33 -7.95 -7.55
CA HIS A 188 -18.90 -8.27 -6.19
C HIS A 188 -17.94 -9.45 -6.19
N ALA A 189 -16.79 -9.31 -5.50
CA ALA A 189 -15.83 -10.39 -5.26
C ALA A 189 -15.65 -10.57 -3.74
N PRO A 190 -15.97 -11.75 -3.17
CA PRO A 190 -16.14 -11.92 -1.71
C PRO A 190 -14.83 -12.04 -0.91
N GLY A 191 -13.69 -12.34 -1.54
CA GLY A 191 -12.45 -12.72 -0.83
C GLY A 191 -11.63 -11.57 -0.24
N ALA A 192 -11.94 -10.33 -0.60
CA ALA A 192 -11.20 -9.17 -0.10
C ALA A 192 -11.63 -8.79 1.33
N VAL A 193 -10.70 -8.21 2.08
CA VAL A 193 -10.95 -7.67 3.43
C VAL A 193 -10.79 -6.16 3.41
N GLN A 194 -11.66 -5.46 4.12
CA GLN A 194 -11.57 -4.02 4.33
C GLN A 194 -11.14 -3.72 5.77
N VAL A 195 -10.29 -2.71 5.94
CA VAL A 195 -9.76 -2.32 7.25
C VAL A 195 -9.64 -0.82 7.37
N GLN A 196 -9.49 -0.31 8.59
CA GLN A 196 -8.94 1.02 8.86
C GLN A 196 -7.40 0.90 8.85
N PRO A 197 -6.70 1.37 7.80
CA PRO A 197 -5.30 1.00 7.57
C PRO A 197 -4.33 1.58 8.59
N ALA A 198 -4.59 2.77 9.12
CA ALA A 198 -3.74 3.38 10.15
C ALA A 198 -3.89 2.65 11.51
N ALA A 199 -5.10 2.22 11.87
CA ALA A 199 -5.35 1.42 13.06
C ALA A 199 -4.66 0.06 12.96
N LEU A 200 -4.79 -0.63 11.81
CA LEU A 200 -4.14 -1.91 11.58
C LEU A 200 -2.63 -1.81 11.73
N VAL A 201 -1.98 -0.88 11.02
CA VAL A 201 -0.51 -0.79 11.03
C VAL A 201 0.01 -0.37 12.41
N ARG A 202 -0.70 0.50 13.14
CA ARG A 202 -0.34 0.88 14.52
C ARG A 202 -0.50 -0.31 15.48
N GLY A 203 -1.59 -1.07 15.37
CA GLY A 203 -1.80 -2.28 16.15
C GLY A 203 -0.72 -3.34 15.91
N LEU A 204 -0.29 -3.52 14.65
CA LEU A 204 0.83 -4.40 14.32
C LEU A 204 2.14 -3.95 14.98
N GLY A 205 2.42 -2.65 15.00
CA GLY A 205 3.59 -2.08 15.67
C GLY A 205 3.56 -2.26 17.19
N ALA A 206 2.38 -2.08 17.81
CA ALA A 206 2.19 -2.24 19.25
C ALA A 206 2.27 -3.69 19.75
N THR A 207 2.16 -4.67 18.86
CA THR A 207 2.09 -6.10 19.19
C THR A 207 3.30 -6.90 18.68
N LEU A 208 4.44 -6.25 18.46
CA LEU A 208 5.68 -6.90 18.05
C LEU A 208 6.19 -7.86 19.15
N PRO A 209 6.90 -8.94 18.78
CA PRO A 209 7.59 -9.81 19.74
C PRO A 209 8.56 -9.01 20.62
N SER A 210 8.78 -9.47 21.86
CA SER A 210 9.60 -8.77 22.87
C SER A 210 11.07 -8.59 22.48
N ASN A 211 11.59 -9.43 21.58
CA ASN A 211 12.96 -9.34 21.04
C ASN A 211 13.07 -8.39 19.82
N VAL A 212 11.96 -7.71 19.44
CA VAL A 212 11.95 -6.70 18.38
C VAL A 212 11.83 -5.32 19.02
N THR A 213 12.84 -4.47 18.83
CA THR A 213 12.83 -3.07 19.27
C THR A 213 12.46 -2.16 18.10
N LEU A 214 11.40 -1.37 18.26
CA LEU A 214 10.94 -0.38 17.28
C LEU A 214 11.51 0.99 17.62
N TYR A 215 12.27 1.57 16.66
CA TYR A 215 12.77 2.94 16.70
C TYR A 215 11.98 3.80 15.73
N GLU A 216 11.15 4.68 16.25
CA GLU A 216 10.38 5.67 15.49
C GLU A 216 11.08 7.04 15.49
N ASP A 217 10.64 7.95 14.63
CA ASP A 217 11.23 9.29 14.45
C ASP A 217 12.77 9.24 14.34
N SER A 218 13.25 8.23 13.62
CA SER A 218 14.66 7.91 13.48
C SER A 218 15.09 7.87 12.00
N PRO A 219 15.10 9.03 11.32
CA PRO A 219 15.43 9.10 9.91
C PRO A 219 16.87 8.64 9.64
N VAL A 220 17.02 7.56 8.90
CA VAL A 220 18.33 7.08 8.44
C VAL A 220 18.83 8.04 7.36
N ARG A 221 20.01 8.63 7.57
CA ARG A 221 20.68 9.57 6.67
C ARG A 221 21.63 8.89 5.71
N ASN A 222 22.25 7.80 6.17
CA ASN A 222 23.19 7.04 5.37
C ASN A 222 23.18 5.58 5.79
N ILE A 223 23.38 4.67 4.83
CA ILE A 223 23.62 3.26 5.08
C ILE A 223 25.03 2.94 4.59
N ILE A 224 25.88 2.46 5.48
CA ILE A 224 27.23 2.04 5.19
C ILE A 224 27.22 0.52 5.08
N ILE A 225 27.42 0.02 3.88
CA ILE A 225 27.50 -1.42 3.61
C ILE A 225 28.86 -1.93 4.04
N GLY A 226 28.88 -2.93 4.90
CA GLY A 226 30.10 -3.54 5.44
C GLY A 226 29.77 -4.81 6.24
N ASN A 227 30.68 -5.25 7.08
CA ASN A 227 30.44 -6.34 8.03
C ASN A 227 30.95 -5.92 9.42
N PRO A 228 30.06 -5.47 10.33
CA PRO A 228 28.61 -5.25 10.16
C PRO A 228 28.27 -4.04 9.25
N HIS A 229 27.04 -4.02 8.75
CA HIS A 229 26.44 -2.82 8.14
C HIS A 229 26.13 -1.78 9.21
N THR A 230 26.11 -0.48 8.83
CA THR A 230 25.78 0.59 9.76
C THR A 230 24.71 1.52 9.16
N LEU A 231 23.63 1.74 9.90
CA LEU A 231 22.61 2.76 9.60
C LEU A 231 22.89 3.99 10.49
N VAL A 232 23.10 5.14 9.86
CA VAL A 232 23.42 6.41 10.53
C VAL A 232 22.18 7.29 10.58
N THR A 233 21.82 7.76 11.78
CA THR A 233 20.76 8.74 12.03
C THR A 233 21.36 10.02 12.64
N ASP A 234 20.51 11.04 12.85
CA ASP A 234 20.96 12.31 13.47
C ASP A 234 21.36 12.14 14.96
N LEU A 235 20.81 11.14 15.67
CA LEU A 235 20.97 10.96 17.11
C LEU A 235 21.80 9.72 17.49
N GLY A 236 22.19 8.91 16.52
CA GLY A 236 22.93 7.67 16.78
C GLY A 236 23.12 6.82 15.53
N HIS A 237 23.65 5.63 15.74
CA HIS A 237 23.82 4.66 14.67
C HIS A 237 23.50 3.24 15.14
N LEU A 238 23.06 2.41 14.19
CA LEU A 238 22.67 1.05 14.42
C LEU A 238 23.49 0.10 13.54
N GLN A 239 24.10 -0.90 14.14
CA GLN A 239 24.95 -1.88 13.49
C GLN A 239 24.31 -3.27 13.50
N ALA A 240 24.33 -3.93 12.35
CA ALA A 240 23.90 -5.33 12.23
C ALA A 240 24.58 -6.03 11.04
N PRO A 241 24.81 -7.36 11.13
CA PRO A 241 25.33 -8.14 10.00
C PRO A 241 24.33 -8.31 8.85
N LYS A 242 23.02 -8.06 9.10
CA LYS A 242 21.95 -8.27 8.12
C LYS A 242 20.93 -7.13 8.15
N ILE A 243 20.54 -6.67 6.95
CA ILE A 243 19.54 -5.60 6.76
C ILE A 243 18.41 -6.11 5.87
N VAL A 244 17.16 -5.81 6.24
CA VAL A 244 15.98 -5.94 5.37
C VAL A 244 15.52 -4.54 4.96
N LEU A 245 15.52 -4.24 3.65
CA LEU A 245 14.95 -3.03 3.10
C LEU A 245 13.44 -3.22 2.90
N ALA A 246 12.64 -2.46 3.63
CA ALA A 246 11.18 -2.44 3.59
C ALA A 246 10.60 -1.03 3.43
N ASN A 247 11.43 -0.07 3.00
CA ASN A 247 11.13 1.35 2.86
C ASN A 247 10.49 1.73 1.50
N ASN A 248 9.98 0.74 0.76
CA ASN A 248 9.18 0.83 -0.46
C ASN A 248 9.68 1.90 -1.47
N ALA A 249 8.90 2.95 -1.76
CA ALA A 249 9.26 3.98 -2.75
C ALA A 249 10.59 4.70 -2.45
N TYR A 250 10.96 4.82 -1.18
CA TYR A 250 12.22 5.45 -0.76
C TYR A 250 13.46 4.63 -1.15
N ALA A 251 13.31 3.35 -1.47
CA ALA A 251 14.41 2.52 -1.98
C ALA A 251 14.84 2.90 -3.41
N ALA A 252 14.02 3.64 -4.15
CA ALA A 252 14.33 4.11 -5.50
C ALA A 252 15.58 5.00 -5.58
N GLN A 253 16.05 5.55 -4.45
CA GLN A 253 17.26 6.37 -4.39
C GLN A 253 18.56 5.53 -4.40
N PHE A 254 18.52 4.22 -4.10
CA PHE A 254 19.69 3.39 -3.93
C PHE A 254 20.23 2.84 -5.26
N SER A 255 21.05 3.67 -5.95
CA SER A 255 21.65 3.30 -7.23
C SER A 255 22.65 2.15 -7.13
N GLN A 256 23.45 2.13 -6.07
CA GLN A 256 24.49 1.13 -5.84
C GLN A 256 23.92 -0.28 -5.58
N LEU A 257 22.63 -0.35 -5.18
CA LEU A 257 21.89 -1.62 -5.04
C LEU A 257 21.08 -1.99 -6.29
N GLY A 258 21.25 -1.25 -7.39
CA GLY A 258 20.54 -1.50 -8.65
C GLY A 258 19.03 -1.19 -8.60
N LEU A 259 18.56 -0.42 -7.62
CA LEU A 259 17.14 -0.10 -7.46
C LEU A 259 16.73 1.17 -8.20
N LYS A 260 17.62 2.17 -8.26
CA LYS A 260 17.40 3.41 -9.03
C LYS A 260 17.25 3.08 -10.52
N GLY A 261 16.27 3.71 -11.16
CA GLY A 261 15.96 3.49 -12.56
C GLY A 261 15.26 2.16 -12.88
N ARG A 262 14.82 1.39 -11.87
CA ARG A 262 14.04 0.17 -12.03
C ARG A 262 12.68 0.23 -11.37
N ILE A 263 12.56 0.97 -10.29
CA ILE A 263 11.32 1.19 -9.56
C ILE A 263 10.91 2.66 -9.67
N LEU A 264 9.59 2.90 -9.71
CA LEU A 264 8.98 4.21 -9.96
C LEU A 264 8.24 4.67 -8.70
N PRO A 265 8.69 5.75 -8.04
CA PRO A 265 7.91 6.39 -7.00
C PRO A 265 6.68 7.09 -7.60
N MET A 266 5.51 6.66 -7.19
CA MET A 266 4.24 7.21 -7.59
C MET A 266 3.49 7.72 -6.36
N TYR A 267 2.52 8.59 -6.59
CA TYR A 267 1.57 9.01 -5.57
C TYR A 267 0.15 8.73 -6.01
N THR A 268 -0.68 8.39 -5.06
CA THR A 268 -2.13 8.46 -5.17
C THR A 268 -2.67 9.19 -3.95
N TYR A 269 -3.90 9.70 -4.06
CA TYR A 269 -4.43 10.62 -3.07
C TYR A 269 -5.76 10.11 -2.53
N GLY A 270 -5.99 10.37 -1.23
CA GLY A 270 -7.25 10.10 -0.56
C GLY A 270 -7.84 11.35 0.07
N SER A 271 -9.15 11.40 0.14
CA SER A 271 -9.88 12.39 0.94
C SER A 271 -10.98 11.69 1.73
N LEU A 272 -11.29 12.21 2.92
CA LEU A 272 -12.43 11.82 3.73
C LEU A 272 -13.36 13.00 3.92
N THR A 273 -14.66 12.77 3.79
CA THR A 273 -15.67 13.75 4.17
C THR A 273 -15.68 13.96 5.67
N ARG A 274 -16.32 15.05 6.16
CA ARG A 274 -16.84 15.06 7.53
C ARG A 274 -17.82 13.89 7.71
N PRO A 275 -18.16 13.50 8.95
CA PRO A 275 -19.25 12.55 9.18
C PRO A 275 -20.55 13.09 8.59
N LEU A 276 -21.32 12.23 7.95
CA LEU A 276 -22.69 12.54 7.53
C LEU A 276 -23.59 12.66 8.76
N THR A 277 -24.45 13.65 8.78
CA THR A 277 -25.52 13.75 9.77
C THR A 277 -26.51 12.58 9.62
N ALA A 278 -27.33 12.31 10.64
CA ALA A 278 -28.35 11.27 10.56
C ALA A 278 -29.32 11.49 9.39
N SER A 279 -29.72 12.74 9.11
CA SER A 279 -30.56 13.11 7.99
C SER A 279 -29.86 12.86 6.63
N GLU A 280 -28.57 13.18 6.51
CA GLU A 280 -27.78 12.92 5.29
C GLU A 280 -27.59 11.41 5.06
N GLN A 281 -27.38 10.62 6.11
CA GLN A 281 -27.29 9.17 6.01
C GLN A 281 -28.63 8.55 5.57
N GLN A 282 -29.74 9.05 6.08
CA GLN A 282 -31.09 8.63 5.69
C GLN A 282 -31.38 9.02 4.22
N THR A 283 -31.00 10.22 3.80
CA THR A 283 -31.15 10.69 2.42
C THR A 283 -30.32 9.87 1.44
N LEU A 284 -29.08 9.47 1.83
CA LEU A 284 -28.23 8.60 1.02
C LEU A 284 -28.85 7.20 0.90
N GLY A 285 -29.36 6.65 2.00
CA GLY A 285 -29.78 5.24 2.04
C GLY A 285 -28.60 4.29 1.82
N GLY A 286 -28.87 3.15 1.18
CA GLY A 286 -27.87 2.11 0.88
C GLY A 286 -27.38 1.38 2.15
N GLU A 287 -26.31 0.58 1.98
CA GLU A 287 -25.67 -0.12 3.10
C GLU A 287 -24.86 0.85 3.96
N GLU A 288 -24.78 0.61 5.26
CA GLU A 288 -24.05 1.44 6.21
C GLU A 288 -22.53 1.49 5.94
N SER A 289 -21.99 0.41 5.41
CA SER A 289 -20.55 0.30 5.11
C SER A 289 -20.34 -0.54 3.86
N TRP A 290 -19.54 -0.04 2.94
CA TRP A 290 -19.15 -0.76 1.72
C TRP A 290 -17.85 -0.17 1.15
N GLY A 291 -17.19 -0.95 0.29
CA GLY A 291 -15.99 -0.51 -0.42
C GLY A 291 -16.04 -0.90 -1.89
N LEU A 292 -15.82 0.08 -2.75
CA LEU A 292 -15.90 -0.04 -4.20
C LEU A 292 -14.59 0.40 -4.85
N LEU A 293 -14.05 -0.45 -5.71
CA LEU A 293 -12.99 -0.13 -6.65
C LEU A 293 -13.62 0.26 -8.00
N PRO A 294 -13.00 1.14 -8.77
CA PRO A 294 -13.50 1.45 -10.11
C PRO A 294 -13.29 0.26 -11.05
N ALA A 295 -14.13 0.15 -12.07
CA ALA A 295 -13.92 -0.80 -13.16
C ALA A 295 -12.70 -0.42 -14.01
N ASP A 296 -12.54 0.86 -14.34
CA ASP A 296 -11.31 1.41 -14.90
C ASP A 296 -10.28 1.66 -13.79
N PRO A 297 -9.03 1.13 -13.89
CA PRO A 297 -8.00 1.30 -12.87
C PRO A 297 -7.68 2.75 -12.49
N MET A 298 -7.94 3.71 -13.37
CA MET A 298 -7.72 5.14 -13.11
C MET A 298 -8.92 5.83 -12.45
N GLY A 299 -10.07 5.18 -12.38
CA GLY A 299 -11.27 5.71 -11.74
C GLY A 299 -11.14 5.87 -10.22
N SER A 300 -12.24 6.27 -9.58
CA SER A 300 -12.28 6.53 -8.15
C SER A 300 -12.61 5.28 -7.34
N THR A 301 -11.75 4.95 -6.38
CA THR A 301 -12.11 4.07 -5.27
C THR A 301 -12.97 4.85 -4.28
N VAL A 302 -14.07 4.26 -3.84
CA VAL A 302 -15.00 4.87 -2.88
C VAL A 302 -15.26 3.91 -1.73
N ARG A 303 -15.24 4.42 -0.50
CA ARG A 303 -15.67 3.66 0.68
C ARG A 303 -16.64 4.47 1.51
N ARG A 304 -17.76 3.86 1.90
CA ARG A 304 -18.60 4.32 3.00
C ARG A 304 -18.15 3.61 4.27
N LEU A 305 -17.86 4.36 5.31
CA LEU A 305 -17.40 3.85 6.58
C LEU A 305 -18.56 3.81 7.59
N ALA A 306 -18.54 2.86 8.50
CA ALA A 306 -19.56 2.71 9.53
C ALA A 306 -19.71 3.96 10.44
N ASN A 307 -18.67 4.81 10.54
CA ASN A 307 -18.72 6.08 11.25
C ASN A 307 -19.38 7.24 10.46
N GLY A 308 -20.04 6.91 9.33
CA GLY A 308 -20.75 7.86 8.50
C GLY A 308 -19.89 8.73 7.59
N ARG A 309 -18.60 8.44 7.43
CA ARG A 309 -17.73 9.16 6.48
C ARG A 309 -17.66 8.46 5.13
N ILE A 310 -17.37 9.22 4.07
CA ILE A 310 -17.11 8.69 2.74
C ILE A 310 -15.67 9.02 2.35
N CYS A 311 -14.93 8.00 1.95
CA CYS A 311 -13.58 8.11 1.41
C CYS A 311 -13.64 8.13 -0.12
N ILE A 312 -12.94 9.07 -0.75
CA ILE A 312 -12.65 9.09 -2.19
C ILE A 312 -11.14 8.95 -2.36
N ARG A 313 -10.71 8.04 -3.23
CA ARG A 313 -9.31 7.87 -3.61
C ARG A 313 -9.22 7.81 -5.12
N ASN A 314 -8.46 8.71 -5.72
CA ASN A 314 -8.11 8.69 -7.13
C ASN A 314 -6.84 9.51 -7.38
N SER A 315 -6.61 9.89 -8.61
CA SER A 315 -5.45 10.65 -9.10
C SER A 315 -4.13 9.93 -8.84
N PHE A 316 -3.35 9.80 -9.89
CA PHE A 316 -2.00 9.27 -9.82
C PHE A 316 -1.02 10.31 -10.32
N THR A 317 0.13 10.43 -9.64
CA THR A 317 1.19 11.32 -10.09
C THR A 317 2.56 10.66 -9.96
N TYR A 318 3.46 11.00 -10.88
CA TYR A 318 4.85 10.60 -10.81
C TYR A 318 5.65 11.60 -9.98
N ASN A 319 6.12 11.18 -8.83
CA ASN A 319 6.81 12.02 -7.86
C ASN A 319 8.20 11.41 -7.54
N PRO A 320 9.22 11.64 -8.39
CA PRO A 320 10.54 11.00 -8.23
C PRO A 320 11.24 11.34 -6.90
N ASN A 321 10.89 12.47 -6.29
CA ASN A 321 11.43 12.90 -4.97
C ASN A 321 10.59 12.41 -3.78
N VAL A 322 9.62 11.53 -4.03
CA VAL A 322 8.75 10.90 -3.00
C VAL A 322 8.10 11.94 -2.08
N ARG A 323 7.47 12.96 -2.65
CA ARG A 323 6.68 13.97 -1.93
C ARG A 323 5.59 14.59 -2.80
N ALA A 324 4.48 15.03 -2.18
CA ALA A 324 3.45 15.82 -2.81
C ALA A 324 3.58 17.31 -2.42
N SER A 325 3.31 18.23 -3.35
CA SER A 325 3.30 19.66 -3.04
C SER A 325 1.95 20.10 -2.46
N ALA A 326 1.94 21.18 -1.69
CA ALA A 326 0.70 21.80 -1.17
C ALA A 326 -0.25 22.21 -2.31
N GLN A 327 0.28 22.70 -3.45
CA GLN A 327 -0.52 23.01 -4.62
C GLN A 327 -1.18 21.77 -5.21
N GLN A 328 -0.47 20.65 -5.29
CA GLN A 328 -1.01 19.39 -5.77
C GLN A 328 -2.14 18.89 -4.87
N LEU A 329 -1.99 18.98 -3.54
CA LEU A 329 -3.04 18.62 -2.60
C LEU A 329 -4.30 19.49 -2.75
N LYS A 330 -4.17 20.80 -3.04
CA LYS A 330 -5.31 21.68 -3.33
C LYS A 330 -6.05 21.25 -4.61
N LEU A 331 -5.34 20.91 -5.68
CA LEU A 331 -5.93 20.44 -6.93
C LEU A 331 -6.66 19.10 -6.73
N VAL A 332 -6.06 18.19 -5.97
CA VAL A 332 -6.65 16.91 -5.62
C VAL A 332 -7.91 17.08 -4.77
N LEU A 333 -7.89 17.94 -3.75
CA LEU A 333 -9.07 18.25 -2.93
C LEU A 333 -10.25 18.70 -3.83
N ALA A 334 -9.99 19.62 -4.75
CA ALA A 334 -11.03 20.09 -5.68
C ALA A 334 -11.53 18.98 -6.62
N ALA A 335 -10.63 18.09 -7.09
CA ALA A 335 -10.99 16.93 -7.91
C ALA A 335 -11.84 15.92 -7.13
N HIS A 336 -11.43 15.58 -5.89
CA HIS A 336 -12.17 14.67 -5.03
C HIS A 336 -13.55 15.22 -4.64
N GLN A 337 -13.66 16.53 -4.38
CA GLN A 337 -14.96 17.15 -4.12
C GLN A 337 -15.88 17.09 -5.35
N ARG A 338 -15.36 17.32 -6.56
CA ARG A 338 -16.13 17.15 -7.80
C ARG A 338 -16.57 15.69 -8.00
N SER A 339 -15.65 14.74 -7.79
CA SER A 339 -15.91 13.30 -7.87
C SER A 339 -17.01 12.88 -6.88
N PHE A 340 -16.97 13.40 -5.65
CA PHE A 340 -18.00 13.18 -4.63
C PHE A 340 -19.35 13.75 -5.06
N ASN A 341 -19.39 15.00 -5.50
CA ASN A 341 -20.64 15.67 -5.89
C ASN A 341 -21.33 14.98 -7.07
N LYS A 342 -20.56 14.45 -8.02
CA LYS A 342 -21.10 13.66 -9.15
C LYS A 342 -21.77 12.36 -8.66
N ARG A 343 -21.14 11.68 -7.70
CA ARG A 343 -21.62 10.40 -7.15
C ARG A 343 -22.78 10.58 -6.19
N PHE A 344 -22.77 11.65 -5.41
CA PHE A 344 -23.72 11.90 -4.34
C PHE A 344 -24.39 13.28 -4.46
N PRO A 345 -25.13 13.55 -5.58
CA PRO A 345 -25.76 14.86 -5.80
C PRO A 345 -26.82 15.19 -4.74
N MET A 346 -27.34 14.16 -4.03
CA MET A 346 -28.27 14.33 -2.92
C MET A 346 -27.61 14.89 -1.65
N LEU A 347 -26.27 14.98 -1.61
CA LEU A 347 -25.49 15.45 -0.46
C LEU A 347 -24.67 16.73 -0.77
N PRO A 348 -25.28 17.81 -1.27
CA PRO A 348 -24.56 18.95 -1.84
C PRO A 348 -23.76 19.78 -0.81
N LYS A 349 -24.04 19.62 0.49
CA LYS A 349 -23.39 20.36 1.59
C LYS A 349 -22.27 19.57 2.29
N VAL A 350 -21.98 18.36 1.82
CA VAL A 350 -20.92 17.52 2.40
C VAL A 350 -19.59 17.89 1.77
N ALA A 351 -18.64 18.31 2.62
CA ALA A 351 -17.29 18.68 2.22
C ALA A 351 -16.25 17.63 2.64
N MET A 352 -15.15 17.59 1.89
CA MET A 352 -13.95 16.86 2.31
C MET A 352 -13.32 17.59 3.50
N GLU A 353 -13.11 16.86 4.58
CA GLU A 353 -12.47 17.35 5.81
C GLU A 353 -10.96 17.11 5.78
N TYR A 354 -10.55 15.97 5.26
CA TYR A 354 -9.14 15.58 5.16
C TYR A 354 -8.76 15.27 3.72
N THR A 355 -7.53 15.63 3.34
CA THR A 355 -6.93 15.27 2.05
C THR A 355 -5.45 15.00 2.24
N TRP A 356 -4.97 13.89 1.69
CA TRP A 356 -3.58 13.46 1.83
C TRP A 356 -3.06 12.75 0.58
N GLY A 357 -1.75 12.74 0.43
CA GLY A 357 -1.02 11.89 -0.51
C GLY A 357 -0.45 10.64 0.15
N GLY A 358 -0.33 9.58 -0.60
CA GLY A 358 0.33 8.34 -0.20
C GLY A 358 1.31 7.88 -1.27
N ALA A 359 2.57 7.68 -0.88
CA ALA A 359 3.59 7.17 -1.77
C ALA A 359 3.39 5.69 -2.05
N LEU A 360 3.39 5.31 -3.31
CA LEU A 360 3.43 3.92 -3.74
C LEU A 360 4.64 3.68 -4.65
N CYS A 361 5.00 2.43 -4.85
CA CYS A 361 6.09 2.04 -5.69
C CYS A 361 5.60 1.01 -6.70
N VAL A 362 5.89 1.26 -7.97
CA VAL A 362 5.59 0.34 -9.06
C VAL A 362 6.85 0.09 -9.91
N SER A 363 6.85 -0.99 -10.66
CA SER A 363 7.83 -1.23 -11.73
C SER A 363 7.11 -1.37 -13.05
N ARG A 364 7.82 -1.11 -14.13
CA ARG A 364 7.25 -1.12 -15.49
C ARG A 364 6.64 -2.47 -15.89
N ASN A 365 7.19 -3.56 -15.37
CA ASN A 365 6.76 -4.93 -15.67
C ASN A 365 6.08 -5.64 -14.49
N GLY A 366 5.62 -4.91 -13.46
CA GLY A 366 5.00 -5.50 -12.27
C GLY A 366 5.94 -6.34 -11.39
N GLY A 367 7.22 -6.41 -11.72
CA GLY A 367 8.23 -7.16 -10.96
C GLY A 367 8.64 -6.47 -9.64
N ALA A 368 9.23 -7.23 -8.73
CA ALA A 368 9.75 -6.73 -7.46
C ALA A 368 11.19 -7.18 -7.23
N PRO A 369 12.05 -6.33 -6.63
CA PRO A 369 13.41 -6.71 -6.27
C PRO A 369 13.40 -7.51 -4.96
N PHE A 370 12.79 -8.69 -4.97
CA PHE A 370 12.67 -9.58 -3.82
C PHE A 370 13.88 -10.50 -3.70
N GLY A 371 14.37 -10.70 -2.47
CA GLY A 371 15.50 -11.58 -2.15
C GLY A 371 16.73 -10.83 -1.66
N GLU A 372 17.88 -11.52 -1.61
CA GLU A 372 19.17 -10.91 -1.29
C GLU A 372 19.70 -10.13 -2.50
N ILE A 373 19.91 -8.82 -2.35
CA ILE A 373 20.33 -7.91 -3.42
C ILE A 373 21.77 -7.44 -3.28
N ASN A 374 22.38 -7.69 -2.13
CA ASN A 374 23.78 -7.49 -1.82
C ASN A 374 24.11 -8.39 -0.62
N PRO A 375 25.35 -8.86 -0.41
CA PRO A 375 25.67 -9.71 0.75
C PRO A 375 25.15 -9.12 2.07
N GLY A 376 24.26 -9.87 2.76
CA GLY A 376 23.59 -9.46 3.98
C GLY A 376 22.50 -8.37 3.83
N VAL A 377 22.16 -7.95 2.61
CA VAL A 377 21.12 -6.96 2.35
C VAL A 377 19.96 -7.60 1.58
N PHE A 378 18.82 -7.70 2.23
CA PHE A 378 17.59 -8.30 1.70
C PHE A 378 16.57 -7.22 1.33
N SER A 379 15.74 -7.48 0.34
CA SER A 379 14.77 -6.52 -0.17
C SER A 379 13.34 -7.09 -0.19
N ALA A 380 12.40 -6.34 0.38
CA ALA A 380 10.97 -6.55 0.32
C ALA A 380 10.25 -5.25 -0.08
N VAL A 381 10.73 -4.56 -1.11
CA VAL A 381 10.18 -3.30 -1.62
C VAL A 381 9.45 -3.49 -2.96
N CYS A 382 8.78 -2.44 -3.44
CA CYS A 382 8.07 -2.40 -4.72
C CYS A 382 6.82 -3.31 -4.77
N GLN A 383 5.80 -2.92 -4.00
CA GLN A 383 4.56 -3.70 -3.85
C GLN A 383 3.56 -3.53 -5.00
N ASN A 384 3.89 -2.75 -6.04
CA ASN A 384 3.07 -2.55 -7.25
C ASN A 384 1.59 -2.18 -6.93
N GLY A 385 1.37 -1.28 -5.95
CA GLY A 385 0.05 -0.79 -5.57
C GLY A 385 -0.70 -1.64 -4.52
N LEU A 386 -0.29 -2.87 -4.24
CA LEU A 386 -0.93 -3.78 -3.28
C LEU A 386 -0.21 -3.81 -1.91
N GLY A 387 -0.01 -2.65 -1.30
CA GLY A 387 0.79 -2.52 -0.09
C GLY A 387 0.36 -3.39 1.09
N LEU A 388 -0.95 -3.59 1.31
CA LEU A 388 -1.46 -4.41 2.39
C LEU A 388 -1.15 -5.90 2.20
N THR A 389 -1.53 -6.49 1.07
CA THR A 389 -1.33 -7.91 0.83
C THR A 389 0.09 -8.24 0.39
N ARG A 390 0.56 -7.66 -0.72
CA ARG A 390 1.93 -7.90 -1.20
C ARG A 390 2.99 -7.44 -0.21
N GLY A 391 2.78 -6.30 0.49
CA GLY A 391 3.70 -5.84 1.52
C GLY A 391 3.82 -6.83 2.66
N THR A 392 2.69 -7.25 3.21
CA THR A 392 2.66 -8.23 4.31
C THR A 392 3.34 -9.53 3.93
N ILE A 393 2.96 -10.14 2.79
CA ILE A 393 3.52 -11.42 2.40
C ILE A 393 5.00 -11.32 2.03
N SER A 394 5.42 -10.26 1.34
CA SER A 394 6.84 -10.03 1.02
C SER A 394 7.67 -9.87 2.29
N GLY A 395 7.15 -9.16 3.31
CA GLY A 395 7.83 -9.02 4.59
C GLY A 395 7.97 -10.35 5.33
N LYS A 396 6.91 -11.14 5.41
CA LYS A 396 6.95 -12.48 6.00
C LYS A 396 7.95 -13.38 5.26
N LEU A 397 7.84 -13.46 3.95
CA LEU A 397 8.62 -14.38 3.12
C LEU A 397 10.09 -13.96 2.98
N ILE A 398 10.44 -12.67 3.06
CA ILE A 398 11.84 -12.25 3.06
C ILE A 398 12.57 -12.69 4.33
N ALA A 399 11.88 -12.71 5.47
CA ALA A 399 12.42 -13.26 6.71
C ALA A 399 12.65 -14.77 6.60
N GLU A 400 11.70 -15.51 6.05
CA GLU A 400 11.82 -16.94 5.81
C GLU A 400 12.95 -17.27 4.82
N TYR A 401 13.03 -16.52 3.71
CA TYR A 401 14.10 -16.64 2.72
C TYR A 401 15.49 -16.44 3.36
N ALA A 402 15.66 -15.40 4.15
CA ALA A 402 16.93 -15.04 4.76
C ALA A 402 17.39 -16.06 5.84
N LEU A 403 16.47 -16.89 6.32
CA LEU A 403 16.71 -17.99 7.27
C LEU A 403 16.76 -19.36 6.59
N GLY A 404 16.60 -19.42 5.27
CA GLY A 404 16.64 -20.69 4.53
C GLY A 404 15.40 -21.58 4.71
N ILE A 405 14.30 -21.02 5.21
CA ILE A 405 13.03 -21.74 5.36
C ILE A 405 12.37 -21.87 3.99
N LYS A 406 11.91 -23.06 3.66
CA LYS A 406 11.24 -23.37 2.38
C LYS A 406 9.73 -23.44 2.58
N SER A 407 8.98 -22.90 1.63
CA SER A 407 7.52 -23.02 1.54
C SER A 407 7.04 -22.72 0.13
N ASP A 408 5.88 -23.29 -0.24
CA ASP A 408 5.26 -23.03 -1.56
C ASP A 408 5.06 -21.55 -1.82
N LEU A 409 4.66 -20.77 -0.78
CA LEU A 409 4.49 -19.33 -0.92
C LEU A 409 5.81 -18.61 -1.19
N LEU A 410 6.91 -19.06 -0.62
CA LEU A 410 8.23 -18.52 -0.92
C LEU A 410 8.64 -18.84 -2.35
N ASP A 411 8.41 -20.07 -2.81
CA ASP A 411 8.68 -20.46 -4.19
C ASP A 411 7.88 -19.59 -5.18
N TYR A 412 6.60 -19.33 -4.92
CA TYR A 412 5.80 -18.40 -5.73
C TYR A 412 6.33 -16.96 -5.70
N ALA A 413 6.82 -16.49 -4.57
CA ALA A 413 7.42 -15.16 -4.47
C ALA A 413 8.73 -15.06 -5.27
N LEU A 414 9.53 -16.11 -5.29
CA LEU A 414 10.80 -16.18 -6.05
C LEU A 414 10.59 -16.28 -7.56
N LEU A 415 9.44 -16.79 -8.01
CA LEU A 415 9.06 -16.82 -9.43
C LEU A 415 8.60 -15.46 -9.98
N GLN A 416 8.40 -14.45 -9.13
CA GLN A 416 8.05 -13.11 -9.59
C GLN A 416 9.20 -12.49 -10.42
N PRO A 417 8.88 -11.77 -11.51
CA PRO A 417 9.91 -11.16 -12.33
C PRO A 417 10.67 -10.09 -11.56
N LYS A 418 11.95 -9.91 -11.88
CA LYS A 418 12.72 -8.75 -11.40
C LYS A 418 12.29 -7.49 -12.17
N PRO A 419 12.37 -6.31 -11.54
CA PRO A 419 12.00 -5.07 -12.20
C PRO A 419 12.96 -4.76 -13.37
N THR A 420 12.39 -4.43 -14.54
CA THR A 420 13.14 -4.04 -15.72
C THR A 420 13.65 -2.60 -15.62
N ALA A 421 14.72 -2.28 -16.34
CA ALA A 421 15.24 -0.92 -16.40
C ALA A 421 14.23 0.04 -17.04
N ASN A 422 14.10 1.22 -16.47
CA ASN A 422 13.32 2.32 -17.01
C ASN A 422 14.14 3.11 -18.05
N PRO A 423 13.49 3.80 -18.98
CA PRO A 423 14.17 4.80 -19.82
C PRO A 423 14.89 5.85 -18.96
N PRO A 424 15.94 6.50 -19.47
CA PRO A 424 16.61 7.58 -18.75
C PRO A 424 15.72 8.84 -18.69
N GLU A 425 16.01 9.72 -17.72
CA GLU A 425 15.40 11.07 -17.72
C GLU A 425 15.97 11.91 -18.88
N PRO A 426 15.17 12.80 -19.50
CA PRO A 426 13.77 13.16 -19.17
C PRO A 426 12.71 12.26 -19.82
N LEU A 427 13.09 11.28 -20.65
CA LEU A 427 12.15 10.42 -21.38
C LEU A 427 11.21 9.66 -20.45
N LEU A 428 11.70 9.20 -19.31
CA LEU A 428 10.89 8.54 -18.28
C LEU A 428 9.78 9.46 -17.76
N SER A 429 10.14 10.67 -17.33
CA SER A 429 9.19 11.65 -16.80
C SER A 429 8.12 12.02 -17.81
N ILE A 430 8.50 12.26 -19.08
CA ILE A 430 7.57 12.59 -20.16
C ILE A 430 6.64 11.40 -20.41
N GLY A 431 7.18 10.20 -20.58
CA GLY A 431 6.40 9.00 -20.87
C GLY A 431 5.39 8.67 -19.76
N VAL A 432 5.82 8.68 -18.49
CA VAL A 432 4.92 8.38 -17.36
C VAL A 432 3.81 9.43 -17.25
N ARG A 433 4.15 10.73 -17.31
CA ARG A 433 3.16 11.81 -17.17
C ARG A 433 2.15 11.83 -18.32
N SER A 434 2.60 11.62 -19.56
CA SER A 434 1.71 11.54 -20.73
C SER A 434 0.79 10.32 -20.63
N THR A 435 1.31 9.17 -20.21
CA THR A 435 0.50 7.95 -20.01
C THR A 435 -0.55 8.16 -18.93
N LEU A 436 -0.21 8.78 -17.78
CA LEU A 436 -1.15 9.07 -16.73
C LEU A 436 -2.25 10.04 -17.21
N ALA A 437 -1.87 11.14 -17.84
CA ALA A 437 -2.82 12.12 -18.37
C ALA A 437 -3.80 11.50 -19.40
N TRP A 438 -3.29 10.65 -20.29
CA TRP A 438 -4.11 9.94 -21.27
C TRP A 438 -5.08 8.95 -20.60
N LYS A 439 -4.59 8.14 -19.64
CA LYS A 439 -5.44 7.20 -18.91
C LYS A 439 -6.49 7.92 -18.05
N GLU A 440 -6.16 9.03 -17.39
CA GLU A 440 -7.12 9.87 -16.65
C GLU A 440 -8.20 10.45 -17.57
N TRP A 441 -7.80 10.91 -18.77
CA TRP A 441 -8.75 11.35 -19.77
C TRP A 441 -9.70 10.22 -20.22
N GLN A 442 -9.18 8.99 -20.43
CA GLN A 442 -10.00 7.82 -20.76
C GLN A 442 -10.98 7.45 -19.64
N ALA A 443 -10.58 7.55 -18.38
CA ALA A 443 -11.43 7.23 -17.24
C ALA A 443 -12.67 8.17 -17.13
N GLY A 444 -12.63 9.36 -17.73
CA GLY A 444 -13.79 10.23 -17.92
C GLY A 444 -14.52 10.56 -16.61
N ILE A 445 -15.82 10.20 -16.54
CA ILE A 445 -16.63 10.46 -15.34
C ILE A 445 -16.39 9.45 -14.21
N GLU A 446 -15.66 8.37 -14.45
CA GLU A 446 -15.31 7.39 -13.41
C GLU A 446 -14.24 7.90 -12.44
N LEU A 447 -13.58 9.03 -12.78
CA LEU A 447 -12.69 9.78 -11.89
C LEU A 447 -13.40 10.50 -10.76
#